data_a99a1c0bf3c22271a728b8d1ab686f6e
#
_entry.id   a99a1c0bf3c22271a728b8d1ab686f6e
#
_cell.length_a   1.000
_cell.length_b   1.000
_cell.length_c   1.000
_cell.angle_alpha   90.00
_cell.angle_beta   90.00
_cell.angle_gamma   90.00
#
_symmetry.space_group_name_H-M   'P 1'
#
loop_
_entity.id
_entity.type
_entity.pdbx_description
1 polymer ?
#
loop_
_entity_poly.entity_id
_entity_poly.type
_entity_poly.pdbx_seq_one_letter_code
_entity_poly.pdbx_strand_id
1 'polypeptide(L)'
;MSLVHSERVLVIPTELLHKLGYFQGFTADVERYLEELQSPRHASYRPRGEMEQDPNFKQLIPYVIFRHTDNSGDTSLFHYTRGTGQGESRLHRKRSIGIGGHISVDDAGQAEPYSEGMRRELDEEVAIDTPYRQRCVGLINDDQTEVGKVHLGVVHLFDVERPAIRPLESEIMDAGF
;
A
#
# COMPACT_ATOMS: atom_id res chain seq x y z
N MET A 1 -14.58 12.72 18.74
CA MET A 1 -14.95 11.85 17.58
C MET A 1 -13.67 11.67 16.77
N SER A 2 -13.23 10.44 16.59
CA SER A 2 -11.98 10.13 15.86
C SER A 2 -12.15 10.51 14.39
N LEU A 3 -11.18 11.22 13.80
CA LEU A 3 -11.11 11.57 12.37
C LEU A 3 -11.24 10.35 11.44
N VAL A 4 -10.92 9.16 11.94
CA VAL A 4 -11.02 7.87 11.23
C VAL A 4 -12.46 7.54 10.76
N HIS A 5 -13.50 8.05 11.44
CA HIS A 5 -14.89 7.81 11.04
C HIS A 5 -15.37 8.68 9.87
N SER A 6 -14.65 9.74 9.53
CA SER A 6 -15.00 10.61 8.39
C SER A 6 -14.21 10.28 7.12
N GLU A 7 -13.08 9.60 7.24
CA GLU A 7 -12.23 9.22 6.08
C GLU A 7 -12.95 8.18 5.21
N ARG A 8 -12.95 8.44 3.90
CA ARG A 8 -13.48 7.49 2.89
C ARG A 8 -12.32 6.97 2.06
N VAL A 9 -12.22 5.66 1.98
CA VAL A 9 -11.10 4.96 1.33
C VAL A 9 -11.55 4.20 0.10
N LEU A 10 -10.64 4.03 -0.84
CA LEU A 10 -10.86 3.29 -2.09
C LEU A 10 -10.97 1.79 -1.80
N VAL A 11 -12.08 1.20 -2.19
CA VAL A 11 -12.36 -0.22 -2.01
C VAL A 11 -12.88 -0.88 -3.27
N ILE A 12 -12.72 -2.19 -3.34
CA ILE A 12 -13.34 -3.07 -4.33
C ILE A 12 -14.20 -4.12 -3.63
N PRO A 13 -15.25 -4.65 -4.27
CA PRO A 13 -15.92 -5.84 -3.77
C PRO A 13 -14.97 -7.05 -3.76
N THR A 14 -14.94 -7.81 -2.66
CA THR A 14 -14.14 -9.05 -2.55
C THR A 14 -14.55 -10.06 -3.63
N GLU A 15 -15.83 -10.09 -4.01
CA GLU A 15 -16.34 -10.92 -5.10
C GLU A 15 -15.65 -10.65 -6.44
N LEU A 16 -15.22 -9.40 -6.70
CA LEU A 16 -14.47 -9.08 -7.92
C LEU A 16 -13.14 -9.82 -7.97
N LEU A 17 -12.40 -9.86 -6.85
CA LEU A 17 -11.15 -10.61 -6.75
C LEU A 17 -11.38 -12.10 -7.04
N HIS A 18 -12.48 -12.68 -6.55
CA HIS A 18 -12.85 -14.06 -6.81
C HIS A 18 -13.18 -14.31 -8.30
N LYS A 19 -13.88 -13.38 -8.95
CA LYS A 19 -14.21 -13.45 -10.38
C LYS A 19 -12.97 -13.35 -11.28
N LEU A 20 -12.04 -12.48 -10.92
CA LEU A 20 -10.77 -12.33 -11.67
C LEU A 20 -9.82 -13.51 -11.46
N GLY A 21 -9.95 -14.23 -10.35
CA GLY A 21 -9.16 -15.39 -9.97
C GLY A 21 -8.61 -15.24 -8.55
N TYR A 22 -9.19 -16.01 -7.63
CA TYR A 22 -8.75 -15.99 -6.23
C TYR A 22 -7.30 -16.47 -6.08
N PHE A 23 -6.56 -15.81 -5.19
CA PHE A 23 -5.24 -16.24 -4.75
C PHE A 23 -5.05 -15.93 -3.26
N GLN A 24 -4.16 -16.67 -2.61
CA GLN A 24 -3.69 -16.42 -1.25
C GLN A 24 -2.18 -16.18 -1.29
N GLY A 25 -1.71 -15.16 -0.59
CA GLY A 25 -0.30 -14.76 -0.59
C GLY A 25 -0.01 -13.76 -1.71
N PHE A 26 1.04 -13.98 -2.49
CA PHE A 26 1.51 -13.09 -3.55
C PHE A 26 1.21 -13.65 -4.95
N THR A 27 0.81 -12.76 -5.87
CA THR A 27 0.76 -13.05 -7.30
C THR A 27 1.51 -11.97 -8.09
N ALA A 28 2.28 -12.39 -9.10
CA ALA A 28 2.95 -11.49 -10.05
C ALA A 28 2.11 -11.18 -11.29
N ASP A 29 0.91 -11.73 -11.41
CA ASP A 29 0.03 -11.59 -12.58
C ASP A 29 -0.73 -10.26 -12.53
N VAL A 30 0.02 -9.14 -12.61
CA VAL A 30 -0.52 -7.77 -12.49
C VAL A 30 -1.56 -7.47 -13.57
N GLU A 31 -1.29 -7.88 -14.81
CA GLU A 31 -2.14 -7.59 -15.97
C GLU A 31 -3.55 -8.13 -15.82
N ARG A 32 -3.69 -9.25 -15.13
CA ARG A 32 -4.99 -9.88 -14.87
C ARG A 32 -5.90 -9.06 -13.97
N TYR A 33 -5.33 -8.27 -13.05
CA TYR A 33 -6.09 -7.66 -11.96
C TYR A 33 -6.15 -6.14 -12.04
N LEU A 34 -5.04 -5.47 -12.34
CA LEU A 34 -4.86 -4.05 -12.02
C LEU A 34 -5.86 -3.13 -12.70
N GLU A 35 -6.13 -3.35 -13.99
CA GLU A 35 -7.07 -2.54 -14.76
C GLU A 35 -8.49 -2.60 -14.17
N GLU A 36 -8.98 -3.80 -13.85
CA GLU A 36 -10.32 -3.99 -13.29
C GLU A 36 -10.43 -3.50 -11.84
N LEU A 37 -9.37 -3.69 -11.03
CA LEU A 37 -9.35 -3.23 -9.63
C LEU A 37 -9.37 -1.71 -9.51
N GLN A 38 -8.79 -0.98 -10.46
CA GLN A 38 -8.75 0.47 -10.47
C GLN A 38 -9.91 1.09 -11.28
N SER A 39 -10.70 0.27 -11.96
CA SER A 39 -11.81 0.74 -12.78
C SER A 39 -12.90 1.41 -11.93
N PRO A 40 -13.36 2.62 -12.30
CA PRO A 40 -14.49 3.27 -11.62
C PRO A 40 -15.81 2.47 -11.66
N ARG A 41 -15.90 1.44 -12.51
CA ARG A 41 -17.04 0.52 -12.56
C ARG A 41 -17.12 -0.38 -11.35
N HIS A 42 -16.00 -0.65 -10.68
CA HIS A 42 -15.89 -1.60 -9.60
C HIS A 42 -15.39 -0.95 -8.31
N ALA A 43 -14.47 -0.01 -8.42
CA ALA A 43 -13.92 0.72 -7.30
C ALA A 43 -14.90 1.78 -6.78
N SER A 44 -14.95 1.95 -5.47
CA SER A 44 -15.78 2.97 -4.82
C SER A 44 -15.11 3.49 -3.54
N TYR A 45 -15.55 4.67 -3.07
CA TYR A 45 -15.06 5.23 -1.82
C TYR A 45 -16.07 5.01 -0.71
N ARG A 46 -15.66 4.34 0.38
CA ARG A 46 -16.52 3.99 1.52
C ARG A 46 -15.90 4.44 2.84
N PRO A 47 -16.72 4.65 3.90
CA PRO A 47 -16.21 5.03 5.20
C PRO A 47 -15.21 4.00 5.74
N ARG A 48 -14.00 4.42 6.08
CA ARG A 48 -12.91 3.55 6.53
C ARG A 48 -13.30 2.71 7.73
N GLY A 49 -13.94 3.33 8.74
CA GLY A 49 -14.35 2.62 9.96
C GLY A 49 -15.30 1.45 9.73
N GLU A 50 -16.13 1.50 8.67
CA GLU A 50 -16.98 0.40 8.27
C GLU A 50 -16.17 -0.67 7.53
N MET A 51 -15.28 -0.25 6.64
CA MET A 51 -14.48 -1.16 5.79
C MET A 51 -13.43 -1.94 6.56
N GLU A 52 -12.99 -1.45 7.70
CA GLU A 52 -12.10 -2.20 8.62
C GLU A 52 -12.75 -3.47 9.21
N GLN A 53 -14.08 -3.62 9.08
CA GLN A 53 -14.84 -4.71 9.66
C GLN A 53 -15.69 -5.47 8.63
N ASP A 54 -15.71 -5.04 7.37
CA ASP A 54 -16.55 -5.66 6.33
C ASP A 54 -15.71 -6.45 5.31
N PRO A 55 -15.59 -7.78 5.44
CA PRO A 55 -14.81 -8.61 4.53
C PRO A 55 -15.42 -8.77 3.13
N ASN A 56 -16.61 -8.21 2.88
CA ASN A 56 -17.18 -8.14 1.53
C ASN A 56 -16.45 -7.12 0.64
N PHE A 57 -15.62 -6.27 1.24
CA PHE A 57 -14.82 -5.28 0.55
C PHE A 57 -13.35 -5.40 0.92
N LYS A 58 -12.47 -5.09 -0.03
CA LYS A 58 -11.03 -4.94 0.22
C LYS A 58 -10.59 -3.52 -0.10
N GLN A 59 -9.92 -2.91 0.86
CA GLN A 59 -9.27 -1.61 0.70
C GLN A 59 -8.04 -1.79 -0.18
N LEU A 60 -7.91 -1.01 -1.26
CA LEU A 60 -6.72 -1.05 -2.11
C LEU A 60 -5.60 -0.26 -1.44
N ILE A 61 -4.53 -0.96 -1.12
CA ILE A 61 -3.35 -0.38 -0.44
C ILE A 61 -2.15 -0.43 -1.38
N PRO A 62 -1.63 0.70 -1.87
CA PRO A 62 -0.31 0.72 -2.48
C PRO A 62 0.72 0.30 -1.43
N TYR A 63 1.56 -0.66 -1.80
CA TYR A 63 2.62 -1.19 -0.94
C TYR A 63 3.95 -1.03 -1.67
N VAL A 64 4.68 0.04 -1.34
CA VAL A 64 5.90 0.44 -2.06
C VAL A 64 7.13 -0.11 -1.36
N ILE A 65 7.91 -0.88 -2.10
CA ILE A 65 9.19 -1.44 -1.66
C ILE A 65 10.31 -0.67 -2.36
N PHE A 66 11.22 -0.06 -1.59
CA PHE A 66 12.43 0.56 -2.13
C PHE A 66 13.56 -0.46 -2.17
N ARG A 67 14.16 -0.62 -3.36
CA ARG A 67 15.28 -1.52 -3.61
C ARG A 67 16.46 -0.74 -4.15
N HIS A 68 17.63 -0.96 -3.56
CA HIS A 68 18.89 -0.47 -4.07
C HIS A 68 19.80 -1.64 -4.46
N THR A 69 20.43 -1.56 -5.61
CA THR A 69 21.47 -2.50 -6.06
C THR A 69 22.75 -1.71 -6.26
N ASP A 70 23.79 -2.07 -5.55
CA ASP A 70 25.08 -1.39 -5.63
C ASP A 70 25.90 -1.81 -6.86
N ASN A 71 27.10 -1.22 -7.01
CA ASN A 71 27.98 -1.48 -8.14
C ASN A 71 28.56 -2.91 -8.16
N SER A 72 28.52 -3.63 -7.03
CA SER A 72 28.94 -5.04 -6.95
C SER A 72 27.81 -6.01 -7.32
N GLY A 73 26.57 -5.50 -7.44
CA GLY A 73 25.38 -6.27 -7.70
C GLY A 73 24.66 -6.73 -6.45
N ASP A 74 25.11 -6.31 -5.27
CA ASP A 74 24.44 -6.61 -4.01
C ASP A 74 23.17 -5.78 -3.87
N THR A 75 22.08 -6.46 -3.49
CA THR A 75 20.76 -5.84 -3.38
C THR A 75 20.34 -5.70 -1.92
N SER A 76 19.89 -4.51 -1.56
CA SER A 76 19.30 -4.19 -0.26
C SER A 76 17.90 -3.62 -0.40
N LEU A 77 17.07 -3.80 0.64
CA LEU A 77 15.72 -3.24 0.72
C LEU A 77 15.64 -2.26 1.88
N PHE A 78 14.95 -1.16 1.66
CA PHE A 78 14.57 -0.28 2.76
C PHE A 78 13.64 -1.03 3.72
N HIS A 79 13.94 -0.95 5.01
CA HIS A 79 13.13 -1.57 6.06
C HIS A 79 13.01 -0.63 7.25
N TYR A 80 11.99 -0.85 8.07
CA TYR A 80 11.78 -0.09 9.30
C TYR A 80 11.00 -0.92 10.32
N THR A 81 11.00 -0.45 11.58
CA THR A 81 10.15 -0.95 12.64
C THR A 81 8.95 -0.02 12.82
N ARG A 82 7.75 -0.56 12.81
CA ARG A 82 6.52 0.21 13.04
C ARG A 82 6.44 0.68 14.48
N GLY A 83 6.22 1.99 14.67
CA GLY A 83 5.98 2.59 15.97
C GLY A 83 4.68 2.14 16.63
N THR A 84 4.36 2.74 17.77
CA THR A 84 3.18 2.40 18.60
C THR A 84 2.12 3.51 18.61
N GLY A 85 2.20 4.47 17.70
CA GLY A 85 1.31 5.61 17.63
C GLY A 85 -0.04 5.34 16.93
N GLN A 86 -0.51 6.33 16.18
CA GLN A 86 -1.77 6.21 15.45
C GLN A 86 -1.59 5.29 14.23
N GLY A 87 -2.32 4.21 14.16
CA GLY A 87 -2.24 3.27 13.06
C GLY A 87 -2.81 1.93 13.45
N GLU A 88 -2.61 0.94 12.59
CA GLU A 88 -3.05 -0.42 12.83
C GLU A 88 -2.27 -1.05 13.99
N SER A 89 -2.89 -1.10 15.18
CA SER A 89 -2.25 -1.56 16.41
C SER A 89 -1.74 -3.02 16.33
N ARG A 90 -2.37 -3.83 15.48
CA ARG A 90 -1.95 -5.22 15.22
C ARG A 90 -0.58 -5.33 14.54
N LEU A 91 -0.08 -4.24 13.97
CA LEU A 91 1.22 -4.15 13.28
C LEU A 91 2.31 -3.45 14.10
N HIS A 92 2.02 -2.97 15.31
CA HIS A 92 3.00 -2.28 16.15
C HIS A 92 4.23 -3.14 16.43
N ARG A 93 5.41 -2.52 16.42
CA ARG A 93 6.74 -3.14 16.64
C ARG A 93 7.11 -4.24 15.65
N LYS A 94 6.34 -4.43 14.57
CA LYS A 94 6.72 -5.34 13.50
C LYS A 94 7.65 -4.64 12.53
N ARG A 95 8.63 -5.40 12.01
CA ARG A 95 9.48 -4.93 10.92
C ARG A 95 8.70 -4.97 9.62
N SER A 96 8.81 -3.91 8.82
CA SER A 96 8.18 -3.77 7.51
C SER A 96 9.22 -3.38 6.46
N ILE A 97 8.97 -3.79 5.22
CA ILE A 97 9.75 -3.38 4.04
C ILE A 97 8.92 -2.53 3.07
N GLY A 98 7.63 -2.35 3.35
CA GLY A 98 6.73 -1.60 2.48
C GLY A 98 6.20 -0.35 3.15
N ILE A 99 6.16 0.73 2.37
CA ILE A 99 5.54 2.01 2.70
C ILE A 99 4.25 2.11 1.91
N GLY A 100 3.17 2.58 2.53
CA GLY A 100 1.90 2.81 1.85
C GLY A 100 0.76 3.01 2.83
N GLY A 101 -0.34 3.50 2.32
CA GLY A 101 -1.52 3.84 3.10
C GLY A 101 -2.79 3.76 2.27
N HIS A 102 -3.85 4.41 2.72
CA HIS A 102 -5.15 4.36 2.10
C HIS A 102 -5.29 5.41 0.98
N ILE A 103 -5.86 5.00 -0.14
CA ILE A 103 -6.29 5.95 -1.17
C ILE A 103 -7.58 6.60 -0.67
N SER A 104 -7.54 7.91 -0.49
CA SER A 104 -8.65 8.70 0.05
C SER A 104 -9.59 9.20 -1.05
N VAL A 105 -10.82 9.52 -0.68
CA VAL A 105 -11.77 10.22 -1.56
C VAL A 105 -11.23 11.60 -2.00
N ASP A 106 -10.33 12.20 -1.24
CA ASP A 106 -9.69 13.47 -1.62
C ASP A 106 -8.80 13.33 -2.87
N ASP A 107 -8.32 12.11 -3.15
CA ASP A 107 -7.58 11.77 -4.36
C ASP A 107 -8.50 11.59 -5.59
N ALA A 108 -9.82 11.40 -5.39
CA ALA A 108 -10.79 11.05 -6.44
C ALA A 108 -10.95 12.09 -7.55
N GLY A 109 -10.62 13.36 -7.25
CA GLY A 109 -10.69 14.47 -8.23
C GLY A 109 -9.52 14.55 -9.19
N GLN A 110 -8.52 13.68 -9.05
CA GLN A 110 -7.33 13.67 -9.88
C GLN A 110 -7.52 12.82 -11.15
N ALA A 111 -6.64 13.00 -12.13
CA ALA A 111 -6.69 12.23 -13.38
C ALA A 111 -6.45 10.73 -13.13
N GLU A 112 -5.55 10.40 -12.22
CA GLU A 112 -5.20 9.04 -11.80
C GLU A 112 -5.27 8.90 -10.27
N PRO A 113 -6.47 8.77 -9.69
CA PRO A 113 -6.66 8.83 -8.23
C PRO A 113 -5.78 7.85 -7.44
N TYR A 114 -5.60 6.64 -7.94
CA TYR A 114 -4.78 5.63 -7.30
C TYR A 114 -3.30 6.05 -7.23
N SER A 115 -2.73 6.50 -8.36
CA SER A 115 -1.32 6.93 -8.44
C SER A 115 -1.07 8.18 -7.60
N GLU A 116 -2.01 9.13 -7.60
CA GLU A 116 -1.92 10.36 -6.80
C GLU A 116 -2.03 10.08 -5.31
N GLY A 117 -2.94 9.20 -4.89
CA GLY A 117 -3.06 8.79 -3.50
C GLY A 117 -1.79 8.05 -3.02
N MET A 118 -1.22 7.16 -3.83
CA MET A 118 0.05 6.51 -3.52
C MET A 118 1.17 7.54 -3.34
N ARG A 119 1.26 8.53 -4.23
CA ARG A 119 2.29 9.58 -4.13
C ARG A 119 2.11 10.42 -2.88
N ARG A 120 0.89 10.82 -2.55
CA ARG A 120 0.57 11.57 -1.33
C ARG A 120 1.02 10.82 -0.08
N GLU A 121 0.67 9.54 0.06
CA GLU A 121 1.09 8.71 1.19
C GLU A 121 2.63 8.63 1.29
N LEU A 122 3.33 8.44 0.16
CA LEU A 122 4.79 8.43 0.15
C LEU A 122 5.39 9.76 0.58
N ASP A 123 4.86 10.89 0.08
CA ASP A 123 5.34 12.24 0.42
C ASP A 123 5.11 12.58 1.91
N GLU A 124 4.07 12.00 2.53
CA GLU A 124 3.79 12.14 3.95
C GLU A 124 4.76 11.30 4.82
N GLU A 125 5.05 10.07 4.41
CA GLU A 125 5.80 9.12 5.22
C GLU A 125 7.32 9.18 5.04
N VAL A 126 7.83 9.46 3.82
CA VAL A 126 9.27 9.42 3.52
C VAL A 126 9.72 10.52 2.56
N ALA A 127 10.96 10.98 2.71
CA ALA A 127 11.66 11.74 1.68
C ALA A 127 12.48 10.79 0.79
N ILE A 128 12.26 10.88 -0.52
CA ILE A 128 12.99 10.10 -1.52
C ILE A 128 14.05 11.01 -2.13
N ASP A 129 15.26 11.01 -1.57
CA ASP A 129 16.36 11.91 -1.92
C ASP A 129 17.27 11.29 -3.04
N THR A 130 16.66 10.56 -3.98
CA THR A 130 17.35 9.86 -5.06
C THR A 130 16.45 9.67 -6.27
N PRO A 131 16.98 9.65 -7.51
CA PRO A 131 16.21 9.18 -8.66
C PRO A 131 15.79 7.71 -8.49
N TYR A 132 14.67 7.34 -9.10
CA TYR A 132 14.16 5.98 -9.05
C TYR A 132 13.39 5.60 -10.31
N ARG A 133 13.22 4.30 -10.52
CA ARG A 133 12.30 3.72 -11.51
C ARG A 133 11.24 2.94 -10.75
N GLN A 134 9.98 3.16 -11.10
CA GLN A 134 8.86 2.47 -10.46
C GLN A 134 8.18 1.48 -11.40
N ARG A 135 7.68 0.39 -10.85
CA ARG A 135 6.83 -0.58 -11.56
C ARG A 135 5.93 -1.32 -10.57
N CYS A 136 4.72 -1.63 -10.97
CA CYS A 136 3.87 -2.58 -10.26
C CYS A 136 4.39 -3.99 -10.53
N VAL A 137 4.59 -4.79 -9.48
CA VAL A 137 5.21 -6.12 -9.58
C VAL A 137 4.31 -7.25 -9.11
N GLY A 138 3.17 -6.95 -8.51
CA GLY A 138 2.25 -7.98 -8.03
C GLY A 138 1.22 -7.46 -7.05
N LEU A 139 0.47 -8.39 -6.49
CA LEU A 139 -0.53 -8.13 -5.47
C LEU A 139 -0.35 -9.09 -4.30
N ILE A 140 -0.79 -8.65 -3.12
CA ILE A 140 -0.81 -9.46 -1.89
C ILE A 140 -2.25 -9.53 -1.40
N ASN A 141 -2.76 -10.76 -1.24
CA ASN A 141 -4.03 -11.06 -0.60
C ASN A 141 -3.81 -12.03 0.56
N ASP A 142 -4.29 -11.69 1.75
CA ASP A 142 -4.16 -12.56 2.92
C ASP A 142 -5.48 -12.68 3.69
N ASP A 143 -6.28 -13.66 3.32
CA ASP A 143 -7.56 -13.93 3.99
C ASP A 143 -7.43 -14.71 5.31
N GLN A 144 -6.20 -15.01 5.76
CA GLN A 144 -5.94 -15.71 7.01
C GLN A 144 -5.80 -14.75 8.20
N THR A 145 -5.55 -13.47 7.95
CA THR A 145 -5.44 -12.46 9.01
C THR A 145 -6.60 -11.46 8.97
N GLU A 146 -6.95 -10.89 10.11
CA GLU A 146 -8.03 -9.89 10.20
C GLU A 146 -7.71 -8.62 9.39
N VAL A 147 -6.43 -8.25 9.29
CA VAL A 147 -6.00 -7.14 8.44
C VAL A 147 -6.15 -7.49 6.97
N GLY A 148 -5.66 -8.65 6.56
CA GLY A 148 -5.65 -9.06 5.17
C GLY A 148 -7.04 -9.35 4.60
N LYS A 149 -8.01 -9.77 5.44
CA LYS A 149 -9.41 -9.97 5.01
C LYS A 149 -10.04 -8.73 4.41
N VAL A 150 -9.64 -7.55 4.86
CA VAL A 150 -10.22 -6.26 4.45
C VAL A 150 -9.25 -5.39 3.63
N HIS A 151 -8.06 -5.90 3.32
CA HIS A 151 -7.05 -5.19 2.53
C HIS A 151 -6.57 -6.02 1.34
N LEU A 152 -6.22 -5.35 0.25
CA LEU A 152 -5.52 -5.92 -0.89
C LEU A 152 -4.32 -5.03 -1.21
N GLY A 153 -3.11 -5.57 -1.01
CA GLY A 153 -1.88 -4.86 -1.31
C GLY A 153 -1.57 -4.88 -2.80
N VAL A 154 -1.32 -3.71 -3.38
CA VAL A 154 -0.78 -3.58 -4.75
C VAL A 154 0.69 -3.22 -4.63
N VAL A 155 1.56 -4.15 -4.99
CA VAL A 155 3.00 -4.05 -4.73
C VAL A 155 3.70 -3.29 -5.84
N HIS A 156 4.32 -2.17 -5.46
CA HIS A 156 5.17 -1.36 -6.33
C HIS A 156 6.63 -1.49 -5.90
N LEU A 157 7.50 -1.74 -6.85
CA LEU A 157 8.94 -1.76 -6.64
C LEU A 157 9.55 -0.46 -7.17
N PHE A 158 10.22 0.27 -6.29
CA PHE A 158 10.97 1.48 -6.61
C PHE A 158 12.47 1.15 -6.56
N ASP A 159 13.05 1.00 -7.74
CA ASP A 159 14.50 0.81 -7.89
C ASP A 159 15.20 2.15 -7.76
N VAL A 160 15.82 2.39 -6.60
CA VAL A 160 16.51 3.65 -6.28
C VAL A 160 17.98 3.60 -6.67
N GLU A 161 18.50 4.72 -7.20
CA GLU A 161 19.91 4.82 -7.60
C GLU A 161 20.87 4.89 -6.40
N ARG A 162 20.40 5.41 -5.27
CA ARG A 162 21.15 5.52 -4.02
C ARG A 162 20.27 5.11 -2.85
N PRO A 163 20.83 4.55 -1.76
CA PRO A 163 20.07 4.18 -0.56
C PRO A 163 19.74 5.43 0.28
N ALA A 164 19.00 6.39 -0.31
CA ALA A 164 18.73 7.70 0.24
C ALA A 164 17.21 7.89 0.44
N ILE A 165 16.63 7.05 1.31
CA ILE A 165 15.26 7.16 1.78
C ILE A 165 15.29 7.58 3.25
N ARG A 166 14.58 8.64 3.58
CA ARG A 166 14.57 9.19 4.93
C ARG A 166 13.13 9.26 5.48
N PRO A 167 12.87 8.66 6.65
CA PRO A 167 11.57 8.81 7.31
C PRO A 167 11.22 10.25 7.61
N LEU A 168 9.96 10.62 7.41
CA LEU A 168 9.37 11.89 7.81
C LEU A 168 8.47 11.75 9.04
N GLU A 169 7.88 10.56 9.23
CA GLU A 169 7.03 10.25 10.36
C GLU A 169 7.78 9.52 11.48
N SER A 170 7.43 9.84 12.74
CA SER A 170 8.00 9.21 13.95
C SER A 170 7.63 7.73 14.09
N GLU A 171 6.59 7.30 13.39
CA GLU A 171 6.12 5.90 13.36
C GLU A 171 7.04 4.97 12.55
N ILE A 172 7.92 5.51 11.74
CA ILE A 172 8.92 4.78 10.95
C ILE A 172 10.24 4.79 11.72
N MET A 173 10.44 3.77 12.55
CA MET A 173 11.58 3.67 13.47
C MET A 173 12.64 2.71 12.94
N ASP A 174 13.90 2.88 13.38
CA ASP A 174 15.03 1.99 13.03
C ASP A 174 15.10 1.70 11.52
N ALA A 175 14.92 2.74 10.72
CA ALA A 175 14.85 2.64 9.28
C ALA A 175 16.22 2.63 8.61
N GLY A 176 16.35 1.88 7.51
CA GLY A 176 17.58 1.81 6.70
C GLY A 176 17.50 0.77 5.59
N PHE A 177 18.61 0.63 4.87
CA PHE A 177 18.80 -0.39 3.84
C PHE A 177 19.63 -1.55 4.35
#